data_61dc230bd4907fcc12bed77206746a37
#
_entry.id   61dc230bd4907fcc12bed77206746a37
#
_cell.length_a   1.000
_cell.length_b   1.000
_cell.length_c   1.000
_cell.angle_alpha   90.00
_cell.angle_beta   90.00
_cell.angle_gamma   90.00
#
_symmetry.space_group_name_H-M   'P 1'
#
loop_
_entity.id
_entity.type
_entity.pdbx_description
1 polymer ?
#
loop_
_entity_poly.entity_id
_entity_poly.type
_entity_poly.pdbx_seq_one_letter_code
_entity_poly.pdbx_strand_id
1 'polypeptide(L)'
;MAAEPRPGAGARALRAARRAALRPPRRILARTTGRSPAPGYVNFGDLRRVAPISRGFGMARGLPVDRYYVEDFLRRHGGSSGYGGGDIQGHVLEVGGDDYARRFGGWTGSPDGDSAITALDVLHADASNPIATIVGDLSTGAGIPEDRFDCVICTQTLHVIYEVEASIATLQRMLKPGGVALVTIPGITQSCRPDRDLWGDYWRFTTLSARRMFESAFAPEGVRVEAYGNVLAASAFLYGLAAGELRQEELAPRDPDYEMLIAVRAQRPGD
;
A
#
# COMPACT_ATOMS: atom_id res chain seq x y z
N MET A 1 -34.56 -30.44 32.32
CA MET A 1 -33.41 -30.27 31.35
C MET A 1 -32.18 -30.81 32.03
N ALA A 2 -31.76 -32.01 31.67
CA ALA A 2 -30.57 -32.65 32.23
C ALA A 2 -29.33 -32.20 31.45
N ALA A 3 -28.30 -31.68 32.15
CA ALA A 3 -27.05 -31.24 31.57
C ALA A 3 -26.25 -32.49 31.09
N GLU A 4 -25.79 -32.47 29.84
CA GLU A 4 -24.90 -33.51 29.30
C GLU A 4 -23.56 -33.53 30.06
N PRO A 5 -23.00 -34.72 30.38
CA PRO A 5 -21.75 -34.83 31.09
C PRO A 5 -20.59 -34.37 30.23
N ARG A 6 -19.76 -33.45 30.77
CA ARG A 6 -18.53 -32.94 30.14
C ARG A 6 -17.54 -34.12 29.96
N PRO A 7 -16.95 -34.31 28.77
CA PRO A 7 -16.00 -35.42 28.56
C PRO A 7 -14.76 -35.23 29.46
N GLY A 8 -14.41 -36.32 30.19
CA GLY A 8 -13.32 -36.34 31.14
C GLY A 8 -11.96 -36.04 30.52
N ALA A 9 -11.00 -35.61 31.36
CA ALA A 9 -9.64 -35.20 30.96
C ALA A 9 -8.91 -36.27 30.11
N GLY A 10 -9.15 -37.55 30.35
CA GLY A 10 -8.58 -38.66 29.57
C GLY A 10 -9.05 -38.73 28.11
N ALA A 11 -10.32 -38.40 27.84
CA ALA A 11 -10.84 -38.39 26.47
C ALA A 11 -10.30 -37.21 25.65
N ARG A 12 -9.99 -36.07 26.31
CA ARG A 12 -9.33 -34.95 25.66
C ARG A 12 -7.86 -35.23 25.34
N ALA A 13 -7.13 -35.91 26.22
CA ALA A 13 -5.73 -36.28 26.00
C ALA A 13 -5.60 -37.33 24.87
N LEU A 14 -6.48 -38.32 24.81
CA LEU A 14 -6.50 -39.32 23.72
C LEU A 14 -6.84 -38.68 22.35
N ARG A 15 -7.75 -37.71 22.29
CA ARG A 15 -8.05 -36.97 21.05
C ARG A 15 -6.88 -36.07 20.62
N ALA A 16 -6.16 -35.45 21.57
CA ALA A 16 -4.95 -34.68 21.30
C ALA A 16 -3.79 -35.54 20.79
N ALA A 17 -3.57 -36.72 21.40
CA ALA A 17 -2.56 -37.69 21.00
C ALA A 17 -2.84 -38.28 19.61
N ARG A 18 -4.09 -38.65 19.31
CA ARG A 18 -4.49 -39.10 17.96
C ARG A 18 -4.31 -38.01 16.90
N ARG A 19 -4.59 -36.74 17.21
CA ARG A 19 -4.33 -35.62 16.31
C ARG A 19 -2.84 -35.41 16.06
N ALA A 20 -1.98 -35.65 17.05
CA ALA A 20 -0.52 -35.52 16.91
C ALA A 20 0.11 -36.67 16.09
N ALA A 21 -0.34 -37.90 16.30
CA ALA A 21 0.23 -39.09 15.65
C ALA A 21 -0.08 -39.21 14.13
N LEU A 22 -1.18 -38.60 13.65
CA LEU A 22 -1.59 -38.67 12.24
C LEU A 22 -1.05 -37.48 11.38
N ARG A 23 -0.28 -36.55 11.96
CA ARG A 23 0.17 -35.34 11.30
C ARG A 23 1.34 -35.48 10.31
N PRO A 24 2.41 -36.27 10.53
CA PRO A 24 3.60 -36.21 9.68
C PRO A 24 3.41 -36.65 8.23
N PRO A 25 2.80 -37.80 7.92
CA PRO A 25 2.76 -38.29 6.54
C PRO A 25 1.83 -37.47 5.62
N ARG A 26 0.73 -36.92 6.14
CA ARG A 26 -0.21 -36.09 5.36
C ARG A 26 0.32 -34.68 5.04
N ARG A 27 1.22 -34.16 5.87
CA ARG A 27 1.88 -32.85 5.64
C ARG A 27 2.82 -32.89 4.44
N ILE A 28 3.58 -33.97 4.29
CA ILE A 28 4.50 -34.16 3.18
C ILE A 28 3.71 -34.32 1.87
N LEU A 29 2.63 -35.09 1.89
CA LEU A 29 1.81 -35.33 0.71
C LEU A 29 1.06 -34.09 0.20
N ALA A 30 0.55 -33.23 1.10
CA ALA A 30 -0.11 -31.98 0.72
C ALA A 30 0.84 -30.96 0.07
N ARG A 31 2.09 -30.89 0.57
CA ARG A 31 3.14 -30.02 -0.01
C ARG A 31 3.59 -30.48 -1.40
N THR A 32 3.62 -31.78 -1.66
CA THR A 32 4.08 -32.33 -2.94
C THR A 32 2.98 -32.46 -3.99
N THR A 33 1.71 -32.50 -3.59
CA THR A 33 0.58 -32.71 -4.50
C THR A 33 -0.24 -31.45 -4.80
N GLY A 34 0.08 -30.29 -4.20
CA GLY A 34 -0.69 -29.04 -4.33
C GLY A 34 -2.14 -29.12 -3.81
N ARG A 35 -2.49 -30.19 -3.09
CA ARG A 35 -3.84 -30.38 -2.56
C ARG A 35 -4.06 -29.54 -1.30
N SER A 36 -5.20 -28.88 -1.22
CA SER A 36 -5.63 -28.16 -0.02
C SER A 36 -5.73 -29.09 1.18
N PRO A 37 -5.23 -28.67 2.36
CA PRO A 37 -5.41 -29.43 3.59
C PRO A 37 -6.89 -29.55 3.94
N ALA A 38 -7.31 -30.72 4.45
CA ALA A 38 -8.68 -30.91 4.90
C ALA A 38 -9.03 -29.97 6.08
N PRO A 39 -10.32 -29.65 6.29
CA PRO A 39 -10.77 -28.85 7.42
C PRO A 39 -10.21 -29.37 8.76
N GLY A 40 -9.66 -28.48 9.60
CA GLY A 40 -9.04 -28.82 10.88
C GLY A 40 -7.58 -29.29 10.82
N TYR A 41 -7.00 -29.46 9.63
CA TYR A 41 -5.61 -29.89 9.44
C TYR A 41 -4.66 -28.78 8.97
N VAL A 42 -5.14 -27.53 8.84
CA VAL A 42 -4.29 -26.37 8.56
C VAL A 42 -3.34 -26.13 9.73
N ASN A 43 -2.06 -25.95 9.41
CA ASN A 43 -1.05 -25.59 10.41
C ASN A 43 -0.64 -24.14 10.27
N PHE A 44 -1.05 -23.34 11.22
CA PHE A 44 -0.66 -21.93 11.28
C PHE A 44 0.75 -21.69 11.81
N GLY A 45 1.41 -22.70 12.44
CA GLY A 45 2.75 -22.52 13.03
C GLY A 45 2.77 -21.34 14.00
N ASP A 46 3.77 -20.44 13.80
CA ASP A 46 3.95 -19.21 14.60
C ASP A 46 2.84 -18.17 14.38
N LEU A 47 2.07 -18.30 13.30
CA LEU A 47 0.92 -17.42 13.01
C LEU A 47 -0.34 -17.81 13.80
N ARG A 48 -0.31 -18.88 14.65
CA ARG A 48 -1.44 -19.25 15.51
C ARG A 48 -1.49 -18.36 16.76
N ARG A 49 -1.76 -17.10 16.54
CA ARG A 49 -1.81 -16.05 17.56
C ARG A 49 -2.87 -15.02 17.20
N VAL A 50 -3.45 -14.36 18.20
CA VAL A 50 -4.46 -13.29 18.06
C VAL A 50 -3.85 -11.90 18.00
N ALA A 51 -2.58 -11.76 18.39
CA ALA A 51 -1.83 -10.51 18.28
C ALA A 51 -0.82 -10.64 17.11
N PRO A 52 -0.56 -9.58 16.35
CA PRO A 52 0.45 -9.61 15.30
C PRO A 52 1.85 -9.81 15.91
N ILE A 53 2.81 -10.18 15.08
CA ILE A 53 4.23 -10.29 15.45
C ILE A 53 4.81 -8.90 15.67
N SER A 54 4.46 -7.94 14.79
CA SER A 54 4.76 -6.52 14.94
C SER A 54 3.52 -5.67 14.66
N ARG A 55 3.31 -4.60 15.43
CA ARG A 55 2.16 -3.69 15.23
C ARG A 55 2.47 -2.51 14.30
N GLY A 56 3.75 -2.22 14.08
CA GLY A 56 4.21 -1.10 13.25
C GLY A 56 4.43 -1.52 11.79
N PHE A 57 3.49 -2.26 11.18
CA PHE A 57 3.54 -2.66 9.76
C PHE A 57 4.80 -3.44 9.34
N GLY A 58 5.58 -3.92 10.31
CA GLY A 58 6.85 -4.58 10.04
C GLY A 58 8.07 -3.65 9.99
N MET A 59 7.91 -2.33 10.19
CA MET A 59 9.02 -1.35 10.11
C MET A 59 10.21 -1.68 11.02
N ALA A 60 9.97 -2.22 12.23
CA ALA A 60 11.03 -2.67 13.13
C ALA A 60 11.77 -3.93 12.65
N ARG A 61 11.30 -4.59 11.60
CA ARG A 61 11.82 -5.84 11.03
C ARG A 61 12.47 -5.63 9.65
N GLY A 62 12.24 -4.50 9.02
CA GLY A 62 12.75 -4.13 7.70
C GLY A 62 11.76 -3.32 6.89
N LEU A 63 11.84 -3.39 5.56
CA LEU A 63 10.91 -2.71 4.67
C LEU A 63 9.52 -3.34 4.81
N PRO A 64 8.48 -2.58 5.17
CA PRO A 64 7.10 -3.08 5.17
C PRO A 64 6.67 -3.65 3.81
N VAL A 65 5.81 -4.65 3.81
CA VAL A 65 5.38 -5.31 2.55
C VAL A 65 4.64 -4.34 1.63
N ASP A 66 3.84 -3.43 2.20
CA ASP A 66 3.16 -2.39 1.40
C ASP A 66 4.17 -1.43 0.76
N ARG A 67 5.21 -1.04 1.48
CA ARG A 67 6.27 -0.14 0.97
C ARG A 67 7.08 -0.80 -0.15
N TYR A 68 7.30 -2.09 -0.10
CA TYR A 68 7.88 -2.83 -1.22
C TYR A 68 7.07 -2.63 -2.51
N TYR A 69 5.75 -2.71 -2.44
CA TYR A 69 4.88 -2.51 -3.61
C TYR A 69 4.76 -1.03 -4.02
N VAL A 70 4.75 -0.09 -3.06
CA VAL A 70 4.86 1.35 -3.36
C VAL A 70 6.12 1.63 -4.16
N GLU A 71 7.26 1.11 -3.68
CA GLU A 71 8.56 1.32 -4.35
C GLU A 71 8.63 0.63 -5.72
N ASP A 72 8.01 -0.55 -5.87
CA ASP A 72 7.92 -1.21 -7.19
C ASP A 72 7.10 -0.39 -8.18
N PHE A 73 5.96 0.17 -7.75
CA PHE A 73 5.15 1.07 -8.56
C PHE A 73 5.93 2.31 -8.98
N LEU A 74 6.50 3.04 -8.01
CA LEU A 74 7.23 4.28 -8.30
C LEU A 74 8.48 4.06 -9.15
N ARG A 75 9.21 2.95 -8.97
CA ARG A 75 10.36 2.59 -9.80
C ARG A 75 9.99 2.45 -11.27
N ARG A 76 8.81 1.89 -11.58
CA ARG A 76 8.34 1.76 -12.98
C ARG A 76 7.95 3.09 -13.61
N HIS A 77 7.67 4.11 -12.80
CA HIS A 77 7.33 5.47 -13.22
C HIS A 77 8.47 6.47 -13.04
N GLY A 78 9.61 6.04 -12.48
CA GLY A 78 10.79 6.88 -12.26
C GLY A 78 11.56 7.18 -13.54
N GLY A 79 12.08 8.41 -13.66
CA GLY A 79 12.86 8.86 -14.81
C GLY A 79 14.26 8.26 -14.95
N SER A 80 14.81 7.66 -13.88
CA SER A 80 16.23 7.24 -13.83
C SER A 80 16.49 5.79 -14.20
N SER A 81 15.49 4.96 -14.44
CA SER A 81 15.68 3.50 -14.48
C SER A 81 15.54 2.84 -15.85
N GLY A 82 15.57 3.55 -16.97
CA GLY A 82 15.60 2.93 -18.31
C GLY A 82 14.37 2.06 -18.67
N TYR A 83 13.39 1.91 -17.79
CA TYR A 83 12.14 1.22 -17.99
C TYR A 83 11.03 2.20 -18.39
N GLY A 84 11.22 2.88 -19.49
CA GLY A 84 10.20 3.55 -20.27
C GLY A 84 9.25 4.52 -19.55
N GLY A 85 9.41 5.82 -19.81
CA GLY A 85 8.39 6.82 -19.61
C GLY A 85 8.35 7.46 -18.22
N GLY A 86 9.46 8.06 -17.80
CA GLY A 86 9.56 8.81 -16.56
C GLY A 86 8.45 9.83 -16.31
N ASP A 87 7.41 9.42 -15.58
CA ASP A 87 6.39 10.37 -15.12
C ASP A 87 6.94 11.28 -14.01
N ILE A 88 7.97 10.83 -13.25
CA ILE A 88 8.60 11.63 -12.19
C ILE A 88 9.65 12.56 -12.81
N GLN A 89 9.20 13.69 -13.35
CA GLN A 89 10.02 14.68 -14.06
C GLN A 89 9.41 16.07 -13.96
N GLY A 90 10.18 17.09 -14.39
CA GLY A 90 9.74 18.49 -14.39
C GLY A 90 9.58 19.06 -12.98
N HIS A 91 8.53 19.82 -12.74
CA HIS A 91 8.20 20.33 -11.42
C HIS A 91 7.38 19.26 -10.67
N VAL A 92 7.99 18.62 -9.71
CA VAL A 92 7.39 17.52 -8.93
C VAL A 92 6.89 18.02 -7.59
N LEU A 93 5.76 17.51 -7.12
CA LEU A 93 5.31 17.66 -5.73
C LEU A 93 5.22 16.27 -5.10
N GLU A 94 5.76 16.11 -3.88
CA GLU A 94 5.55 14.92 -3.05
C GLU A 94 4.77 15.29 -1.79
N VAL A 95 3.77 14.49 -1.45
CA VAL A 95 2.94 14.71 -0.25
C VAL A 95 3.59 14.03 0.94
N GLY A 96 3.89 14.81 1.98
CA GLY A 96 4.41 14.35 3.26
C GLY A 96 5.93 14.26 3.36
N GLY A 97 6.65 14.19 2.24
CA GLY A 97 8.11 14.04 2.23
C GLY A 97 8.74 14.34 0.87
N ASP A 98 10.01 13.98 0.70
CA ASP A 98 10.76 14.10 -0.56
C ASP A 98 11.56 12.81 -0.93
N ASP A 99 11.40 11.76 -0.13
CA ASP A 99 12.19 10.54 -0.25
C ASP A 99 11.97 9.81 -1.58
N TYR A 100 10.74 9.75 -2.05
CA TYR A 100 10.41 9.03 -3.29
C TYR A 100 10.82 9.81 -4.53
N ALA A 101 10.67 11.14 -4.54
CA ALA A 101 11.19 11.98 -5.61
C ALA A 101 12.72 11.86 -5.72
N ARG A 102 13.44 11.83 -4.58
CA ARG A 102 14.89 11.59 -4.55
C ARG A 102 15.26 10.22 -5.08
N ARG A 103 14.61 9.17 -4.59
CA ARG A 103 14.98 7.78 -4.90
C ARG A 103 14.59 7.34 -6.31
N PHE A 104 13.46 7.78 -6.81
CA PHE A 104 12.89 7.31 -8.08
C PHE A 104 12.92 8.35 -9.19
N GLY A 105 12.96 9.63 -8.87
CA GLY A 105 13.14 10.73 -9.82
C GLY A 105 14.59 11.23 -9.94
N GLY A 106 15.48 10.78 -9.03
CA GLY A 106 16.88 11.18 -9.05
C GLY A 106 17.13 12.61 -8.57
N TRP A 107 16.23 13.20 -7.77
CA TRP A 107 16.41 14.56 -7.26
C TRP A 107 17.61 14.67 -6.32
N THR A 108 18.56 15.51 -6.67
CA THR A 108 19.83 15.72 -5.92
C THR A 108 19.80 16.92 -4.99
N GLY A 109 18.73 17.70 -4.99
CA GLY A 109 18.61 18.95 -4.23
C GLY A 109 18.93 20.21 -5.05
N SER A 110 19.31 20.05 -6.34
CA SER A 110 19.58 21.17 -7.25
C SER A 110 18.99 20.89 -8.64
N PRO A 111 18.42 21.90 -9.30
CA PRO A 111 17.95 21.79 -10.68
C PRO A 111 19.09 21.62 -11.70
N ASP A 112 20.34 21.89 -11.31
CA ASP A 112 21.52 21.80 -12.19
C ASP A 112 22.11 20.37 -12.23
N GLY A 113 21.48 19.38 -11.57
CA GLY A 113 21.90 17.97 -11.59
C GLY A 113 21.38 17.21 -12.82
N ASP A 114 21.92 15.99 -13.03
CA ASP A 114 21.47 15.04 -14.07
C ASP A 114 20.07 14.44 -13.79
N SER A 115 19.19 15.16 -13.08
CA SER A 115 17.85 14.73 -12.73
C SER A 115 16.83 15.21 -13.76
N ALA A 116 15.84 14.37 -14.08
CA ALA A 116 14.69 14.82 -14.85
C ALA A 116 13.78 15.79 -14.06
N ILE A 117 13.96 15.89 -12.73
CA ILE A 117 13.26 16.84 -11.87
C ILE A 117 13.94 18.20 -11.95
N THR A 118 13.18 19.23 -12.29
CA THR A 118 13.67 20.63 -12.37
C THR A 118 13.33 21.44 -11.13
N ALA A 119 12.29 21.07 -10.38
CA ALA A 119 11.90 21.64 -9.10
C ALA A 119 11.15 20.61 -8.27
N LEU A 120 11.32 20.67 -6.95
CA LEU A 120 10.62 19.78 -6.01
C LEU A 120 9.96 20.62 -4.91
N ASP A 121 8.66 20.42 -4.75
CA ASP A 121 7.89 20.92 -3.62
C ASP A 121 7.43 19.76 -2.73
N VAL A 122 7.30 20.04 -1.44
CA VAL A 122 6.75 19.11 -0.43
C VAL A 122 5.48 19.72 0.14
N LEU A 123 4.36 19.03 -0.04
CA LEU A 123 3.07 19.42 0.55
C LEU A 123 2.87 18.78 1.90
N HIS A 124 2.50 19.58 2.90
CA HIS A 124 2.04 19.08 4.20
C HIS A 124 0.78 19.85 4.64
N ALA A 125 -0.06 19.19 5.47
CA ALA A 125 -1.32 19.76 5.93
C ALA A 125 -1.13 20.93 6.91
N ASP A 126 0.00 20.97 7.60
CA ASP A 126 0.36 22.02 8.56
C ASP A 126 1.88 22.32 8.53
N ALA A 127 2.30 23.29 9.32
CA ALA A 127 3.70 23.72 9.39
C ALA A 127 4.60 22.83 10.29
N SER A 128 4.14 21.68 10.74
CA SER A 128 4.93 20.79 11.61
C SER A 128 6.08 20.07 10.87
N ASN A 129 5.96 19.93 9.56
CA ASN A 129 6.99 19.32 8.74
C ASN A 129 8.02 20.39 8.29
N PRO A 130 9.28 20.35 8.76
CA PRO A 130 10.28 21.38 8.48
C PRO A 130 10.75 21.42 7.02
N ILE A 131 10.51 20.37 6.23
CA ILE A 131 10.86 20.36 4.80
C ILE A 131 9.68 20.71 3.90
N ALA A 132 8.49 20.99 4.47
CA ALA A 132 7.34 21.40 3.69
C ALA A 132 7.60 22.77 3.05
N THR A 133 7.44 22.86 1.73
CA THR A 133 7.51 24.09 0.95
C THR A 133 6.12 24.68 0.70
N ILE A 134 5.09 23.82 0.81
CA ILE A 134 3.68 24.20 0.68
C ILE A 134 2.93 23.64 1.89
N VAL A 135 2.23 24.54 2.59
CA VAL A 135 1.25 24.16 3.61
C VAL A 135 -0.14 24.34 3.01
N GLY A 136 -0.90 23.23 2.93
CA GLY A 136 -2.20 23.25 2.28
C GLY A 136 -3.03 22.02 2.56
N ASP A 137 -4.33 22.14 2.37
CA ASP A 137 -5.33 21.11 2.64
C ASP A 137 -5.84 20.50 1.34
N LEU A 138 -5.56 19.22 1.12
CA LEU A 138 -6.03 18.47 -0.05
C LEU A 138 -7.57 18.42 -0.14
N SER A 139 -8.27 18.39 1.00
CA SER A 139 -9.73 18.26 1.01
C SER A 139 -10.45 19.50 0.51
N THR A 140 -9.86 20.68 0.71
CA THR A 140 -10.43 21.97 0.31
C THR A 140 -9.68 22.64 -0.84
N GLY A 141 -8.43 22.23 -1.07
CA GLY A 141 -7.51 22.89 -1.99
C GLY A 141 -6.88 24.18 -1.44
N ALA A 142 -7.20 24.56 -0.19
CA ALA A 142 -6.68 25.77 0.42
C ALA A 142 -5.15 25.73 0.54
N GLY A 143 -4.47 26.78 0.10
CA GLY A 143 -3.01 26.92 0.13
C GLY A 143 -2.27 26.16 -0.96
N ILE A 144 -2.97 25.43 -1.83
CA ILE A 144 -2.39 24.59 -2.89
C ILE A 144 -2.50 25.30 -4.24
N PRO A 145 -1.37 25.52 -4.97
CA PRO A 145 -1.40 26.12 -6.29
C PRO A 145 -2.02 25.21 -7.34
N GLU A 146 -2.70 25.78 -8.32
CA GLU A 146 -3.25 25.09 -9.49
C GLU A 146 -2.29 25.16 -10.69
N ASP A 147 -2.43 24.24 -11.66
CA ASP A 147 -1.70 24.21 -12.94
C ASP A 147 -0.16 24.32 -12.81
N ARG A 148 0.39 23.76 -11.74
CA ARG A 148 1.80 23.97 -11.41
C ARG A 148 2.71 22.77 -11.59
N PHE A 149 2.23 21.55 -11.38
CA PHE A 149 3.08 20.38 -11.27
C PHE A 149 2.99 19.48 -12.51
N ASP A 150 4.16 19.01 -12.97
CA ASP A 150 4.26 18.00 -14.02
C ASP A 150 3.99 16.59 -13.44
N CYS A 151 4.39 16.38 -12.17
CA CYS A 151 4.11 15.13 -11.46
C CYS A 151 3.74 15.41 -10.00
N VAL A 152 2.77 14.66 -9.48
CA VAL A 152 2.40 14.63 -8.05
C VAL A 152 2.53 13.20 -7.53
N ILE A 153 3.34 13.02 -6.48
CA ILE A 153 3.50 11.75 -5.76
C ILE A 153 2.68 11.84 -4.46
N CYS A 154 1.63 11.03 -4.36
CA CYS A 154 0.74 10.99 -3.19
C CYS A 154 0.58 9.55 -2.71
N THR A 155 1.47 9.11 -1.82
CA THR A 155 1.50 7.74 -1.33
C THR A 155 0.91 7.61 0.06
N GLN A 156 -0.02 6.66 0.23
CA GLN A 156 -0.60 6.32 1.54
C GLN A 156 -1.11 7.55 2.31
N THR A 157 -1.80 8.47 1.62
CA THR A 157 -2.33 9.71 2.19
C THR A 157 -3.86 9.76 2.13
N LEU A 158 -4.48 9.42 1.01
CA LEU A 158 -5.92 9.65 0.81
C LEU A 158 -6.82 8.88 1.79
N HIS A 159 -6.35 7.81 2.41
CA HIS A 159 -7.13 7.05 3.38
C HIS A 159 -7.31 7.74 4.73
N VAL A 160 -6.48 8.75 5.02
CA VAL A 160 -6.57 9.57 6.25
C VAL A 160 -7.38 10.87 6.05
N ILE A 161 -7.89 11.11 4.84
CA ILE A 161 -8.74 12.26 4.52
C ILE A 161 -10.16 11.77 4.27
N TYR A 162 -11.14 12.31 5.01
CA TYR A 162 -12.53 11.87 4.87
C TYR A 162 -13.12 12.28 3.52
N GLU A 163 -12.86 13.50 3.05
CA GLU A 163 -13.31 14.06 1.78
C GLU A 163 -12.41 13.61 0.61
N VAL A 164 -12.30 12.30 0.42
CA VAL A 164 -11.36 11.69 -0.53
C VAL A 164 -11.61 12.12 -1.98
N GLU A 165 -12.87 12.26 -2.42
CA GLU A 165 -13.20 12.67 -3.79
C GLU A 165 -12.80 14.14 -4.03
N ALA A 166 -13.00 15.03 -3.05
CA ALA A 166 -12.55 16.41 -3.13
C ALA A 166 -11.01 16.49 -3.19
N SER A 167 -10.32 15.64 -2.42
CA SER A 167 -8.86 15.55 -2.46
C SER A 167 -8.34 15.08 -3.82
N ILE A 168 -9.01 14.12 -4.46
CA ILE A 168 -8.67 13.67 -5.82
C ILE A 168 -8.89 14.78 -6.84
N ALA A 169 -9.96 15.57 -6.72
CA ALA A 169 -10.19 16.74 -7.56
C ALA A 169 -9.10 17.81 -7.36
N THR A 170 -8.62 17.98 -6.14
CA THR A 170 -7.49 18.87 -5.84
C THR A 170 -6.18 18.37 -6.48
N LEU A 171 -5.90 17.06 -6.40
CA LEU A 171 -4.76 16.44 -7.12
C LEU A 171 -4.82 16.71 -8.63
N GLN A 172 -6.00 16.66 -9.22
CA GLN A 172 -6.16 16.96 -10.65
C GLN A 172 -5.91 18.44 -10.96
N ARG A 173 -6.45 19.38 -10.15
CA ARG A 173 -6.30 20.82 -10.39
C ARG A 173 -4.86 21.32 -10.24
N MET A 174 -4.07 20.75 -9.33
CA MET A 174 -2.68 21.16 -9.12
C MET A 174 -1.73 20.74 -10.25
N LEU A 175 -2.11 19.72 -11.03
CA LEU A 175 -1.34 19.28 -12.19
C LEU A 175 -1.49 20.26 -13.35
N LYS A 176 -0.43 20.47 -14.12
CA LYS A 176 -0.50 21.07 -15.45
C LYS A 176 -1.31 20.20 -16.40
N PRO A 177 -1.83 20.75 -17.52
CA PRO A 177 -2.30 19.91 -18.64
C PRO A 177 -1.22 18.89 -19.04
N GLY A 178 -1.61 17.61 -19.17
CA GLY A 178 -0.69 16.50 -19.43
C GLY A 178 0.05 15.96 -18.22
N GLY A 179 0.01 16.63 -17.07
CA GLY A 179 0.66 16.22 -15.83
C GLY A 179 0.06 14.93 -15.23
N VAL A 180 0.84 14.26 -14.36
CA VAL A 180 0.53 12.91 -13.85
C VAL A 180 0.50 12.89 -12.32
N ALA A 181 -0.54 12.29 -11.75
CA ALA A 181 -0.59 11.88 -10.34
C ALA A 181 -0.22 10.41 -10.21
N LEU A 182 0.76 10.11 -9.36
CA LEU A 182 1.16 8.78 -8.92
C LEU A 182 0.68 8.58 -7.49
N VAL A 183 -0.36 7.79 -7.32
CA VAL A 183 -1.05 7.65 -6.03
C VAL A 183 -1.05 6.20 -5.58
N THR A 184 -0.80 5.98 -4.28
CA THR A 184 -1.01 4.66 -3.67
C THR A 184 -1.93 4.76 -2.46
N ILE A 185 -2.85 3.82 -2.35
CA ILE A 185 -3.88 3.75 -1.31
C ILE A 185 -3.99 2.32 -0.77
N PRO A 186 -4.38 2.15 0.52
CA PRO A 186 -4.45 0.84 1.14
C PRO A 186 -5.74 0.09 0.76
N GLY A 187 -5.57 -1.19 0.42
CA GLY A 187 -6.65 -2.17 0.38
C GLY A 187 -6.68 -2.98 1.69
N ILE A 188 -6.14 -4.20 1.69
CA ILE A 188 -6.09 -5.07 2.87
C ILE A 188 -4.97 -4.63 3.80
N THR A 189 -5.31 -3.97 4.90
CA THR A 189 -4.34 -3.52 5.92
C THR A 189 -4.98 -3.38 7.30
N GLN A 190 -4.13 -3.27 8.32
CA GLN A 190 -4.54 -2.88 9.67
C GLN A 190 -4.81 -1.37 9.75
N SER A 191 -5.48 -0.91 10.82
CA SER A 191 -5.57 0.52 11.13
C SER A 191 -4.25 1.05 11.68
N CYS A 192 -3.86 2.25 11.25
CA CYS A 192 -2.73 3.00 11.79
C CYS A 192 -3.20 3.85 12.98
N ARG A 193 -2.78 3.50 14.21
CA ARG A 193 -3.18 4.26 15.40
C ARG A 193 -2.63 5.69 15.41
N PRO A 194 -1.34 5.94 15.11
CA PRO A 194 -0.82 7.29 15.04
C PRO A 194 -1.59 8.16 14.03
N ASP A 195 -1.81 7.66 12.83
CA ASP A 195 -2.54 8.43 11.80
C ASP A 195 -3.99 8.68 12.23
N ARG A 196 -4.67 7.65 12.79
CA ARG A 196 -6.05 7.79 13.28
C ARG A 196 -6.19 8.86 14.36
N ASP A 197 -5.21 8.95 15.26
CA ASP A 197 -5.26 9.85 16.39
C ASP A 197 -4.85 11.29 15.98
N LEU A 198 -4.10 11.47 14.88
CA LEU A 198 -3.64 12.78 14.37
C LEU A 198 -4.49 13.32 13.21
N TRP A 199 -4.80 12.46 12.23
CA TRP A 199 -5.40 12.87 10.95
C TRP A 199 -6.75 12.19 10.69
N GLY A 200 -6.95 11.00 11.22
CA GLY A 200 -8.00 10.07 10.89
C GLY A 200 -7.44 8.82 10.19
N ASP A 201 -8.27 7.80 10.06
CA ASP A 201 -7.97 6.56 9.30
C ASP A 201 -9.31 6.00 8.83
N TYR A 202 -9.83 6.57 7.74
CA TYR A 202 -11.23 6.42 7.34
C TYR A 202 -11.44 5.32 6.32
N TRP A 203 -10.49 5.12 5.36
CA TRP A 203 -10.80 4.37 4.16
C TRP A 203 -9.89 3.15 3.96
N ARG A 204 -10.49 2.11 3.41
CA ARG A 204 -9.84 0.99 2.72
C ARG A 204 -10.51 0.86 1.38
N PHE A 205 -9.70 0.71 0.33
CA PHE A 205 -10.18 0.80 -1.04
C PHE A 205 -10.18 -0.54 -1.74
N THR A 206 -10.90 -0.61 -2.86
CA THR A 206 -10.78 -1.64 -3.88
C THR A 206 -10.38 -0.98 -5.20
N THR A 207 -9.86 -1.75 -6.15
CA THR A 207 -9.59 -1.22 -7.50
C THR A 207 -10.83 -0.60 -8.14
N LEU A 208 -12.02 -1.14 -7.85
CA LEU A 208 -13.28 -0.63 -8.37
C LEU A 208 -13.62 0.75 -7.78
N SER A 209 -13.50 0.92 -6.46
CA SER A 209 -13.75 2.22 -5.81
C SER A 209 -12.72 3.27 -6.24
N ALA A 210 -11.43 2.89 -6.27
CA ALA A 210 -10.34 3.75 -6.74
C ALA A 210 -10.59 4.24 -8.18
N ARG A 211 -10.88 3.31 -9.10
CA ARG A 211 -11.19 3.66 -10.48
C ARG A 211 -12.32 4.66 -10.58
N ARG A 212 -13.46 4.39 -9.93
CA ARG A 212 -14.63 5.27 -9.96
C ARG A 212 -14.34 6.67 -9.42
N MET A 213 -13.61 6.76 -8.31
CA MET A 213 -13.25 8.05 -7.69
C MET A 213 -12.30 8.86 -8.58
N PHE A 214 -11.30 8.21 -9.18
CA PHE A 214 -10.36 8.90 -10.05
C PHE A 214 -10.98 9.28 -11.40
N GLU A 215 -11.82 8.43 -11.99
CA GLU A 215 -12.55 8.72 -13.23
C GLU A 215 -13.63 9.82 -13.06
N SER A 216 -13.97 10.21 -11.82
CA SER A 216 -14.84 11.37 -11.58
C SER A 216 -14.11 12.72 -11.74
N ALA A 217 -12.79 12.73 -11.58
CA ALA A 217 -11.98 13.95 -11.69
C ALA A 217 -11.07 13.95 -12.94
N PHE A 218 -10.54 12.80 -13.33
CA PHE A 218 -9.68 12.62 -14.49
C PHE A 218 -10.45 11.94 -15.64
N ALA A 219 -10.03 12.20 -16.86
CA ALA A 219 -10.58 11.49 -18.02
C ALA A 219 -10.30 9.96 -17.91
N PRO A 220 -11.31 9.09 -18.16
CA PRO A 220 -11.17 7.65 -17.95
C PRO A 220 -9.97 7.01 -18.67
N GLU A 221 -9.64 7.49 -19.87
CA GLU A 221 -8.50 7.03 -20.67
C GLU A 221 -7.13 7.37 -20.02
N GLY A 222 -7.09 8.40 -19.18
CA GLY A 222 -5.91 8.80 -18.41
C GLY A 222 -5.73 8.03 -17.11
N VAL A 223 -6.73 7.25 -16.65
CA VAL A 223 -6.71 6.55 -15.36
C VAL A 223 -6.31 5.08 -15.53
N ARG A 224 -5.24 4.69 -14.84
CA ARG A 224 -4.81 3.28 -14.73
C ARG A 224 -4.77 2.90 -13.27
N VAL A 225 -5.44 1.80 -12.93
CA VAL A 225 -5.51 1.28 -11.55
C VAL A 225 -4.97 -0.13 -11.54
N GLU A 226 -4.04 -0.39 -10.64
CA GLU A 226 -3.39 -1.69 -10.44
C GLU A 226 -3.52 -2.11 -8.97
N ALA A 227 -3.77 -3.40 -8.74
CA ALA A 227 -3.67 -4.00 -7.41
C ALA A 227 -2.36 -4.77 -7.26
N TYR A 228 -1.84 -4.78 -6.04
CA TYR A 228 -0.67 -5.55 -5.63
C TYR A 228 -1.02 -6.42 -4.44
N GLY A 229 -0.37 -7.56 -4.38
CA GLY A 229 -0.49 -8.50 -3.28
C GLY A 229 -1.10 -9.82 -3.69
N ASN A 230 -1.11 -10.71 -2.73
CA ASN A 230 -1.73 -12.03 -2.75
C ASN A 230 -2.01 -12.43 -1.31
N VAL A 231 -2.65 -13.56 -1.08
CA VAL A 231 -3.03 -14.02 0.25
C VAL A 231 -1.84 -14.14 1.22
N LEU A 232 -0.67 -14.56 0.73
CA LEU A 232 0.52 -14.72 1.58
C LEU A 232 1.11 -13.36 1.96
N ALA A 233 1.29 -12.47 1.00
CA ALA A 233 1.79 -11.10 1.22
C ALA A 233 0.85 -10.31 2.14
N ALA A 234 -0.47 -10.37 1.92
CA ALA A 234 -1.47 -9.74 2.78
C ALA A 234 -1.44 -10.30 4.20
N SER A 235 -1.36 -11.63 4.36
CA SER A 235 -1.26 -12.27 5.68
C SER A 235 0.03 -11.88 6.40
N ALA A 236 1.16 -11.89 5.70
CA ALA A 236 2.45 -11.47 6.25
C ALA A 236 2.40 -10.01 6.73
N PHE A 237 1.84 -9.13 5.92
CA PHE A 237 1.66 -7.72 6.27
C PHE A 237 0.76 -7.51 7.49
N LEU A 238 -0.37 -8.22 7.57
CA LEU A 238 -1.27 -8.16 8.73
C LEU A 238 -0.64 -8.70 10.01
N TYR A 239 0.30 -9.64 9.89
CA TYR A 239 1.12 -10.10 11.04
C TYR A 239 2.30 -9.18 11.35
N GLY A 240 2.54 -8.15 10.54
CA GLY A 240 3.63 -7.19 10.73
C GLY A 240 5.00 -7.76 10.41
N LEU A 241 5.08 -8.61 9.39
CA LEU A 241 6.33 -9.08 8.80
C LEU A 241 6.86 -8.05 7.80
N ALA A 242 8.17 -8.04 7.58
CA ALA A 242 8.82 -7.24 6.56
C ALA A 242 8.90 -7.98 5.21
N ALA A 243 9.05 -7.23 4.11
CA ALA A 243 9.20 -7.80 2.77
C ALA A 243 10.41 -8.75 2.64
N GLY A 244 11.52 -8.47 3.36
CA GLY A 244 12.69 -9.34 3.40
C GLY A 244 12.49 -10.70 4.07
N GLU A 245 11.33 -10.94 4.71
CA GLU A 245 10.97 -12.24 5.28
C GLU A 245 10.17 -13.11 4.29
N LEU A 246 9.82 -12.55 3.12
CA LEU A 246 9.21 -13.26 2.00
C LEU A 246 10.22 -13.37 0.86
N ARG A 247 10.08 -14.43 0.07
CA ARG A 247 10.88 -14.63 -1.13
C ARG A 247 10.31 -13.81 -2.29
N GLN A 248 11.15 -13.49 -3.28
CA GLN A 248 10.73 -12.72 -4.45
C GLN A 248 9.59 -13.41 -5.21
N GLU A 249 9.62 -14.72 -5.36
CA GLU A 249 8.56 -15.50 -5.99
C GLU A 249 7.24 -15.55 -5.19
N GLU A 250 7.26 -15.12 -3.92
CA GLU A 250 6.07 -14.99 -3.07
C GLU A 250 5.48 -13.58 -3.11
N LEU A 251 6.31 -12.56 -3.37
CA LEU A 251 5.91 -11.16 -3.52
C LEU A 251 5.42 -10.84 -4.93
N ALA A 252 6.03 -11.44 -5.97
CA ALA A 252 5.76 -11.09 -7.37
C ALA A 252 4.32 -11.41 -7.86
N PRO A 253 3.67 -12.54 -7.48
CA PRO A 253 2.32 -12.82 -7.94
C PRO A 253 1.30 -11.81 -7.42
N ARG A 254 0.43 -11.34 -8.33
CA ARG A 254 -0.71 -10.46 -8.03
C ARG A 254 -2.00 -11.25 -8.13
N ASP A 255 -2.77 -11.26 -7.06
CA ASP A 255 -4.07 -11.93 -6.99
C ASP A 255 -5.17 -10.86 -6.86
N PRO A 256 -6.07 -10.71 -7.84
CA PRO A 256 -7.09 -9.66 -7.84
C PRO A 256 -8.09 -9.78 -6.68
N ASP A 257 -8.18 -10.94 -6.02
CA ASP A 257 -9.04 -11.13 -4.86
C ASP A 257 -8.38 -10.66 -3.55
N TYR A 258 -7.06 -10.35 -3.59
CA TYR A 258 -6.28 -9.93 -2.42
C TYR A 258 -5.57 -8.60 -2.66
N GLU A 259 -6.34 -7.57 -2.91
CA GLU A 259 -5.89 -6.20 -3.15
C GLU A 259 -5.28 -5.60 -1.87
N MET A 260 -3.98 -5.80 -1.64
CA MET A 260 -3.31 -5.30 -0.45
C MET A 260 -2.92 -3.84 -0.58
N LEU A 261 -2.34 -3.48 -1.71
CA LEU A 261 -2.04 -2.11 -2.12
C LEU A 261 -2.68 -1.84 -3.47
N ILE A 262 -3.28 -0.67 -3.61
CA ILE A 262 -3.82 -0.19 -4.88
C ILE A 262 -3.00 1.01 -5.31
N ALA A 263 -2.50 0.98 -6.55
CA ALA A 263 -1.78 2.06 -7.17
C ALA A 263 -2.58 2.65 -8.33
N VAL A 264 -2.55 3.96 -8.43
CA VAL A 264 -3.24 4.72 -9.47
C VAL A 264 -2.24 5.66 -10.15
N ARG A 265 -2.16 5.54 -11.47
CA ARG A 265 -1.59 6.55 -12.35
C ARG A 265 -2.75 7.30 -12.99
N ALA A 266 -2.87 8.59 -12.73
CA ALA A 266 -3.92 9.42 -13.29
C ALA A 266 -3.30 10.61 -14.02
N GLN A 267 -3.60 10.76 -15.30
CA GLN A 267 -3.09 11.84 -16.13
C GLN A 267 -4.18 12.87 -16.40
N ARG A 268 -3.87 14.13 -16.13
CA ARG A 268 -4.73 15.24 -16.54
C ARG A 268 -4.69 15.35 -18.07
N PRO A 269 -5.82 15.53 -18.76
CA PRO A 269 -5.82 15.78 -20.21
C PRO A 269 -4.87 16.92 -20.59
N GLY A 270 -4.16 16.77 -21.70
CA GLY A 270 -3.47 17.89 -22.36
C GLY A 270 -4.47 18.86 -22.99
N ASP A 271 -3.99 20.04 -23.33
CA ASP A 271 -4.76 21.03 -24.09
C ASP A 271 -5.03 20.53 -25.53
#